data_593eeb092fdc5c052a62f6d9781d3549
#
_entry.id   593eeb092fdc5c052a62f6d9781d3549
#
_cell.length_a   1.000
_cell.length_b   1.000
_cell.length_c   1.000
_cell.angle_alpha   90.00
_cell.angle_beta   90.00
_cell.angle_gamma   90.00
#
_symmetry.space_group_name_H-M   'P 1'
#
loop_
_entity.id
_entity.type
_entity.pdbx_description
1 polymer ?
#
loop_
_entity_poly.entity_id
_entity_poly.type
_entity_poly.pdbx_seq_one_letter_code
_entity_poly.pdbx_strand_id
1 'polypeptide(L)'
;MKKLIGIYTSPRGHWVGDGFPVRTLFSYDNLGQHISPFLLLDHAGPAQFTPTTERRGVGQHPHRGFETVTIVYEGEVQHRDSTGSGGTIGPGDVQWMTAASGILHEEFHSENFARTGGNLEMVQLWVNLPAKDKMAAPGYQTILDSDIPNIALTGGAGSLRLIAGEFDGHKGPSRTFTPIDVWDLRLNAGKLLSLNLHEGRNTALVVLKGSVQINGGESMREGQLALFERDGDRITLEASQDAVVLLLSGEPIDEPIVGHGPFVMNTEQEIHQAFADFQSGRFGQMHG
;
A
#
# COMPACT_ATOMS: atom_id res chain seq x y z
N MET A 1 -4.04 -15.54 20.07
CA MET A 1 -4.58 -14.25 19.60
C MET A 1 -3.44 -13.25 19.56
N LYS A 2 -3.27 -12.53 18.48
CA LYS A 2 -2.34 -11.38 18.45
C LYS A 2 -2.88 -10.28 19.36
N LYS A 3 -2.00 -9.73 20.18
CA LYS A 3 -2.36 -8.65 21.10
C LYS A 3 -2.28 -7.30 20.37
N LEU A 4 -3.28 -6.46 20.60
CA LEU A 4 -3.31 -5.10 20.07
C LEU A 4 -2.27 -4.24 20.81
N ILE A 5 -1.38 -3.59 20.07
CA ILE A 5 -0.43 -2.58 20.57
C ILE A 5 -1.16 -1.25 20.77
N GLY A 6 -1.95 -0.85 19.77
CA GLY A 6 -2.71 0.38 19.81
C GLY A 6 -3.44 0.69 18.52
N ILE A 7 -4.36 1.66 18.61
CA ILE A 7 -5.09 2.23 17.47
C ILE A 7 -4.61 3.66 17.26
N TYR A 8 -4.22 3.96 16.04
CA TYR A 8 -3.65 5.25 15.64
C TYR A 8 -4.56 5.94 14.65
N THR A 9 -4.58 7.26 14.69
CA THR A 9 -5.36 8.09 13.78
C THR A 9 -4.47 9.19 13.23
N SER A 10 -4.48 9.40 11.93
CA SER A 10 -3.84 10.55 11.30
C SER A 10 -4.86 11.66 11.11
N PRO A 11 -4.75 12.78 11.85
CA PRO A 11 -5.77 13.83 11.83
C PRO A 11 -5.67 14.78 10.63
N ARG A 12 -4.55 14.79 9.90
CA ARG A 12 -4.27 15.80 8.87
C ARG A 12 -4.10 15.15 7.51
N GLY A 13 -4.87 15.67 6.55
CA GLY A 13 -4.64 15.41 5.13
C GLY A 13 -3.69 16.44 4.53
N HIS A 14 -3.06 16.07 3.42
CA HIS A 14 -2.25 16.94 2.57
C HIS A 14 -2.42 16.52 1.10
N TRP A 15 -1.87 17.32 0.20
CA TRP A 15 -1.89 16.97 -1.22
C TRP A 15 -0.54 16.43 -1.65
N VAL A 16 -0.59 15.35 -2.44
CA VAL A 16 0.55 14.84 -3.20
C VAL A 16 0.33 15.25 -4.65
N GLY A 17 1.18 16.16 -5.13
CA GLY A 17 0.90 16.88 -6.37
C GLY A 17 -0.41 17.67 -6.28
N ASP A 18 -1.14 17.74 -7.39
CA ASP A 18 -2.47 18.34 -7.49
C ASP A 18 -3.57 17.31 -7.78
N GLY A 19 -3.20 16.03 -7.79
CA GLY A 19 -4.10 14.91 -8.10
C GLY A 19 -4.55 14.09 -6.89
N PHE A 20 -3.79 14.07 -5.79
CA PHE A 20 -4.02 13.11 -4.72
C PHE A 20 -4.15 13.76 -3.34
N PRO A 21 -5.39 13.97 -2.84
CA PRO A 21 -5.62 14.41 -1.47
C PRO A 21 -5.45 13.21 -0.52
N VAL A 22 -4.30 13.12 0.15
CA VAL A 22 -3.93 11.96 0.95
C VAL A 22 -3.99 12.22 2.45
N ARG A 23 -4.17 11.14 3.19
CA ARG A 23 -3.95 11.04 4.62
C ARG A 23 -2.94 9.94 4.88
N THR A 24 -1.74 10.31 5.37
CA THR A 24 -0.72 9.34 5.76
C THR A 24 -1.14 8.65 7.05
N LEU A 25 -1.43 7.36 7.00
CA LEU A 25 -1.87 6.58 8.16
C LEU A 25 -0.68 6.06 8.96
N PHE A 26 0.42 5.76 8.31
CA PHE A 26 1.70 5.45 8.96
C PHE A 26 2.89 5.78 8.06
N SER A 27 4.04 5.99 8.67
CA SER A 27 5.33 6.06 8.00
C SER A 27 6.44 5.42 8.85
N TYR A 28 7.57 5.09 8.21
CA TYR A 28 8.74 4.57 8.91
C TYR A 28 9.31 5.58 9.93
N ASP A 29 9.04 6.87 9.77
CA ASP A 29 9.51 7.92 10.70
C ASP A 29 8.84 7.83 12.07
N ASN A 30 7.60 7.35 12.13
CA ASN A 30 6.83 7.32 13.37
C ASN A 30 6.59 5.90 13.92
N LEU A 31 6.44 4.90 13.07
CA LEU A 31 6.12 3.53 13.50
C LEU A 31 7.22 2.51 13.14
N GLY A 32 8.13 2.85 12.22
CA GLY A 32 9.35 2.14 11.88
C GLY A 32 9.30 0.62 12.00
N GLN A 33 9.92 0.08 13.02
CA GLN A 33 10.04 -1.37 13.22
C GLN A 33 8.72 -2.10 13.48
N HIS A 34 7.67 -1.41 13.94
CA HIS A 34 6.37 -2.03 14.21
C HIS A 34 5.58 -2.34 12.93
N ILE A 35 5.96 -1.71 11.81
CA ILE A 35 5.30 -1.91 10.50
C ILE A 35 6.19 -2.58 9.46
N SER A 36 7.51 -2.75 9.72
CA SER A 36 8.41 -3.42 8.79
C SER A 36 7.83 -4.79 8.35
N PRO A 37 7.84 -5.13 7.05
CA PRO A 37 8.55 -4.48 5.94
C PRO A 37 7.81 -3.32 5.27
N PHE A 38 6.66 -2.88 5.78
CA PHE A 38 5.96 -1.73 5.22
C PHE A 38 6.58 -0.43 5.72
N LEU A 39 6.65 0.59 4.86
CA LEU A 39 7.32 1.85 5.17
C LEU A 39 6.35 3.02 5.32
N LEU A 40 5.31 3.05 4.50
CA LEU A 40 4.36 4.15 4.43
C LEU A 40 3.03 3.65 3.86
N LEU A 41 1.94 4.23 4.34
CA LEU A 41 0.63 4.10 3.71
C LEU A 41 -0.07 5.45 3.68
N ASP A 42 -0.35 5.91 2.47
CA ASP A 42 -1.22 7.02 2.18
C ASP A 42 -2.58 6.51 1.68
N HIS A 43 -3.65 6.99 2.29
CA HIS A 43 -5.02 6.80 1.82
C HIS A 43 -5.47 8.09 1.12
N ALA A 44 -5.61 8.04 -0.19
CA ALA A 44 -6.07 9.15 -1.02
C ALA A 44 -7.58 9.07 -1.23
N GLY A 45 -8.27 10.11 -0.88
CA GLY A 45 -9.72 10.20 -1.02
C GLY A 45 -10.50 9.58 0.15
N PRO A 46 -11.82 9.21 -0.09
CA PRO A 46 -12.56 9.50 -1.31
C PRO A 46 -12.68 11.00 -1.58
N ALA A 47 -12.45 11.41 -2.82
CA ALA A 47 -12.53 12.80 -3.23
C ALA A 47 -13.17 12.91 -4.61
N GLN A 48 -14.07 13.89 -4.78
CA GLN A 48 -14.74 14.11 -6.04
C GLN A 48 -13.97 15.13 -6.90
N PHE A 49 -13.68 14.75 -8.13
CA PHE A 49 -13.04 15.58 -9.13
C PHE A 49 -14.02 15.97 -10.24
N THR A 50 -13.96 17.24 -10.63
CA THR A 50 -14.72 17.74 -11.78
C THR A 50 -13.99 17.42 -13.07
N PRO A 51 -14.70 17.24 -14.19
CA PRO A 51 -14.10 17.09 -15.52
C PRO A 51 -13.11 18.21 -15.84
N THR A 52 -12.00 17.83 -16.45
CA THR A 52 -10.95 18.78 -16.87
C THR A 52 -10.15 18.22 -18.05
N THR A 53 -9.46 19.10 -18.78
CA THR A 53 -8.45 18.75 -19.79
C THR A 53 -7.03 18.88 -19.23
N GLU A 54 -6.87 19.37 -18.01
CA GLU A 54 -5.58 19.50 -17.34
C GLU A 54 -5.14 18.14 -16.76
N ARG A 55 -3.85 17.86 -16.86
CA ARG A 55 -3.27 16.68 -16.19
C ARG A 55 -3.12 16.99 -14.71
N ARG A 56 -3.79 16.20 -13.87
CA ARG A 56 -3.66 16.26 -12.40
C ARG A 56 -2.93 15.03 -11.89
N GLY A 57 -1.98 15.21 -11.01
CA GLY A 57 -1.19 14.12 -10.45
C GLY A 57 0.13 14.58 -9.88
N VAL A 58 1.11 13.70 -9.95
CA VAL A 58 2.49 13.94 -9.53
C VAL A 58 3.40 13.81 -10.75
N GLY A 59 4.09 14.90 -11.09
CA GLY A 59 5.08 14.89 -12.15
C GLY A 59 6.29 14.01 -11.82
N GLN A 60 7.21 13.95 -12.76
CA GLN A 60 8.39 13.11 -12.67
C GLN A 60 9.14 13.27 -11.33
N HIS A 61 9.33 12.18 -10.63
CA HIS A 61 10.07 12.10 -9.38
C HIS A 61 10.79 10.75 -9.24
N PRO A 62 11.88 10.69 -8.44
CA PRO A 62 12.66 9.46 -8.26
C PRO A 62 12.16 8.62 -7.09
N HIS A 63 12.52 7.32 -7.10
CA HIS A 63 12.51 6.45 -5.92
C HIS A 63 13.71 5.51 -5.94
N ARG A 64 14.20 5.10 -4.74
CA ARG A 64 15.24 4.06 -4.57
C ARG A 64 15.07 3.31 -3.27
N GLY A 65 15.30 1.98 -3.33
CA GLY A 65 15.49 1.12 -2.17
C GLY A 65 14.23 0.46 -1.63
N PHE A 66 13.09 0.63 -2.30
CA PHE A 66 11.80 0.07 -1.89
C PHE A 66 10.88 -0.14 -3.10
N GLU A 67 9.65 -0.56 -2.83
CA GLU A 67 8.59 -0.73 -3.82
C GLU A 67 7.42 0.20 -3.50
N THR A 68 6.74 0.72 -4.54
CA THR A 68 5.47 1.44 -4.42
C THR A 68 4.34 0.57 -4.92
N VAL A 69 3.25 0.50 -4.16
CA VAL A 69 2.06 -0.29 -4.48
C VAL A 69 0.85 0.63 -4.46
N THR A 70 0.20 0.77 -5.61
CA THR A 70 -1.04 1.55 -5.74
C THR A 70 -2.22 0.60 -5.87
N ILE A 71 -3.20 0.71 -4.95
CA ILE A 71 -4.45 -0.06 -4.97
C ILE A 71 -5.57 0.93 -5.25
N VAL A 72 -6.26 0.79 -6.38
CA VAL A 72 -7.36 1.69 -6.76
C VAL A 72 -8.69 1.13 -6.29
N TYR A 73 -9.47 1.94 -5.59
CA TYR A 73 -10.84 1.63 -5.16
C TYR A 73 -11.89 2.32 -6.03
N GLU A 74 -11.67 3.59 -6.36
CA GLU A 74 -12.50 4.39 -7.27
C GLU A 74 -11.62 5.29 -8.14
N GLY A 75 -12.05 5.59 -9.37
CA GLY A 75 -11.30 6.42 -10.31
C GLY A 75 -10.28 5.62 -11.12
N GLU A 76 -9.42 6.32 -11.83
CA GLU A 76 -8.38 5.72 -12.68
C GLU A 76 -7.06 6.51 -12.57
N VAL A 77 -5.95 5.78 -12.43
CA VAL A 77 -4.59 6.34 -12.35
C VAL A 77 -3.76 5.83 -13.52
N GLN A 78 -3.05 6.74 -14.16
CA GLN A 78 -2.08 6.42 -15.21
C GLN A 78 -0.66 6.62 -14.66
N HIS A 79 0.19 5.65 -14.89
CA HIS A 79 1.58 5.63 -14.48
C HIS A 79 2.51 5.48 -15.70
N ARG A 80 3.69 6.12 -15.65
CA ARG A 80 4.82 5.87 -16.55
C ARG A 80 6.13 5.94 -15.77
N ASP A 81 7.13 5.19 -16.22
CA ASP A 81 8.44 5.18 -15.60
C ASP A 81 9.62 5.19 -16.59
N SER A 82 10.82 5.38 -16.07
CA SER A 82 12.06 5.49 -16.86
C SER A 82 12.56 4.16 -17.43
N THR A 83 11.92 3.03 -17.11
CA THR A 83 12.19 1.73 -17.76
C THR A 83 11.40 1.55 -19.06
N GLY A 84 10.49 2.48 -19.36
CA GLY A 84 9.54 2.39 -20.45
C GLY A 84 8.28 1.59 -20.10
N SER A 85 8.13 1.22 -18.83
CA SER A 85 6.92 0.58 -18.32
C SER A 85 5.87 1.62 -17.94
N GLY A 86 4.62 1.18 -17.86
CA GLY A 86 3.50 2.02 -17.46
C GLY A 86 2.18 1.41 -17.84
N GLY A 87 1.11 2.12 -17.50
CA GLY A 87 -0.26 1.69 -17.80
C GLY A 87 -1.28 2.50 -17.04
N THR A 88 -2.54 2.17 -17.29
CA THR A 88 -3.68 2.71 -16.56
C THR A 88 -4.27 1.61 -15.70
N ILE A 89 -4.55 1.92 -14.44
CA ILE A 89 -5.21 1.04 -13.49
C ILE A 89 -6.51 1.70 -13.02
N GLY A 90 -7.56 0.90 -12.91
CA GLY A 90 -8.90 1.30 -12.48
C GLY A 90 -9.33 0.58 -11.20
N PRO A 91 -10.64 0.69 -10.85
CA PRO A 91 -11.15 0.10 -9.62
C PRO A 91 -10.88 -1.40 -9.51
N GLY A 92 -10.22 -1.80 -8.42
CA GLY A 92 -9.82 -3.17 -8.14
C GLY A 92 -8.41 -3.53 -8.64
N ASP A 93 -7.85 -2.80 -9.59
CA ASP A 93 -6.51 -3.05 -10.09
C ASP A 93 -5.43 -2.61 -9.09
N VAL A 94 -4.27 -3.24 -9.22
CA VAL A 94 -3.09 -2.94 -8.42
C VAL A 94 -1.88 -2.72 -9.34
N GLN A 95 -1.15 -1.66 -9.08
CA GLN A 95 0.17 -1.42 -9.65
C GLN A 95 1.23 -1.69 -8.59
N TRP A 96 2.22 -2.50 -8.93
CA TRP A 96 3.33 -2.81 -8.04
C TRP A 96 4.64 -2.48 -8.75
N MET A 97 5.27 -1.36 -8.37
CA MET A 97 6.52 -0.90 -8.96
C MET A 97 7.69 -1.15 -8.00
N THR A 98 8.66 -1.91 -8.44
CA THR A 98 9.93 -2.10 -7.74
C THR A 98 10.89 -0.99 -8.15
N ALA A 99 11.17 -0.03 -7.26
CA ALA A 99 12.14 1.03 -7.53
C ALA A 99 13.59 0.54 -7.39
N ALA A 100 13.85 -0.27 -6.37
CA ALA A 100 15.13 -0.94 -6.11
C ALA A 100 16.36 -0.04 -6.35
N SER A 101 17.18 -0.27 -7.39
CA SER A 101 18.41 0.50 -7.67
C SER A 101 18.15 1.94 -8.10
N GLY A 102 16.92 2.30 -8.40
CA GLY A 102 16.50 3.65 -8.73
C GLY A 102 15.69 3.72 -10.02
N ILE A 103 14.62 4.50 -9.98
CA ILE A 103 13.69 4.72 -11.08
C ILE A 103 13.16 6.15 -11.02
N LEU A 104 12.79 6.70 -12.18
CA LEU A 104 11.95 7.88 -12.28
C LEU A 104 10.56 7.44 -12.68
N HIS A 105 9.53 8.04 -12.08
CA HIS A 105 8.16 7.79 -12.50
C HIS A 105 7.30 9.04 -12.36
N GLU A 106 6.11 8.97 -12.94
CA GLU A 106 5.05 9.97 -12.79
C GLU A 106 3.69 9.26 -12.68
N GLU A 107 2.80 9.84 -11.93
CA GLU A 107 1.45 9.32 -11.69
C GLU A 107 0.43 10.43 -11.89
N PHE A 108 -0.56 10.19 -12.75
CA PHE A 108 -1.61 11.15 -13.07
C PHE A 108 -2.98 10.47 -13.07
N HIS A 109 -4.03 11.24 -12.92
CA HIS A 109 -5.36 10.81 -13.34
C HIS A 109 -5.29 10.34 -14.79
N SER A 110 -5.97 9.23 -15.14
CA SER A 110 -6.05 8.83 -16.54
C SER A 110 -6.73 9.91 -17.38
N GLU A 111 -6.47 9.94 -18.67
CA GLU A 111 -7.14 10.88 -19.59
C GLU A 111 -8.67 10.70 -19.56
N ASN A 112 -9.13 9.46 -19.45
CA ASN A 112 -10.55 9.16 -19.34
C ASN A 112 -11.14 9.72 -18.05
N PHE A 113 -10.53 9.46 -16.91
CA PHE A 113 -10.98 9.97 -15.61
C PHE A 113 -10.91 11.51 -15.56
N ALA A 114 -9.86 12.12 -16.07
CA ALA A 114 -9.75 13.57 -16.14
C ALA A 114 -10.91 14.17 -16.93
N ARG A 115 -11.26 13.58 -18.08
CA ARG A 115 -12.34 14.05 -18.95
C ARG A 115 -13.74 13.86 -18.37
N THR A 116 -13.97 12.75 -17.63
CA THR A 116 -15.30 12.42 -17.08
C THR A 116 -15.52 12.95 -15.67
N GLY A 117 -14.45 13.14 -14.92
CA GLY A 117 -14.51 13.37 -13.48
C GLY A 117 -15.04 12.15 -12.72
N GLY A 118 -15.31 12.32 -11.46
CA GLY A 118 -15.85 11.27 -10.58
C GLY A 118 -15.15 11.23 -9.23
N ASN A 119 -15.38 10.17 -8.48
CA ASN A 119 -14.68 9.92 -7.24
C ASN A 119 -13.32 9.27 -7.53
N LEU A 120 -12.32 9.66 -6.74
CA LEU A 120 -11.03 8.99 -6.65
C LEU A 120 -10.85 8.48 -5.23
N GLU A 121 -10.54 7.20 -5.11
CA GLU A 121 -10.09 6.59 -3.86
C GLU A 121 -9.01 5.55 -4.16
N MET A 122 -7.85 5.68 -3.53
CA MET A 122 -6.74 4.75 -3.67
C MET A 122 -5.89 4.69 -2.41
N VAL A 123 -5.12 3.62 -2.29
CA VAL A 123 -4.05 3.47 -1.29
C VAL A 123 -2.72 3.46 -2.02
N GLN A 124 -1.76 4.25 -1.52
CA GLN A 124 -0.35 4.16 -1.86
C GLN A 124 0.39 3.52 -0.70
N LEU A 125 0.97 2.35 -0.93
CA LEU A 125 1.73 1.60 0.06
C LEU A 125 3.20 1.53 -0.37
N TRP A 126 4.12 1.79 0.56
CA TRP A 126 5.55 1.55 0.34
C TRP A 126 5.97 0.28 1.06
N VAL A 127 6.65 -0.61 0.32
CA VAL A 127 7.17 -1.88 0.82
C VAL A 127 8.69 -1.86 0.75
N ASN A 128 9.34 -2.09 1.89
CA ASN A 128 10.80 -2.09 1.98
C ASN A 128 11.41 -3.31 1.30
N LEU A 129 12.65 -3.16 0.86
CA LEU A 129 13.50 -4.24 0.39
C LEU A 129 14.60 -4.51 1.42
N PRO A 130 15.00 -5.78 1.63
CA PRO A 130 16.20 -6.09 2.40
C PRO A 130 17.45 -5.54 1.69
N ALA A 131 18.50 -5.25 2.44
CA ALA A 131 19.75 -4.64 1.93
C ALA A 131 20.29 -5.33 0.68
N LYS A 132 20.25 -6.66 0.64
CA LYS A 132 20.70 -7.48 -0.49
C LYS A 132 19.95 -7.21 -1.79
N ASP A 133 18.70 -6.74 -1.70
CA ASP A 133 17.81 -6.54 -2.86
C ASP A 133 17.58 -5.05 -3.20
N LYS A 134 18.05 -4.10 -2.35
CA LYS A 134 17.87 -2.66 -2.59
C LYS A 134 18.50 -2.16 -3.89
N MET A 135 19.49 -2.88 -4.41
CA MET A 135 20.15 -2.55 -5.68
C MET A 135 19.76 -3.53 -6.81
N ALA A 136 18.68 -4.26 -6.67
CA ALA A 136 18.10 -5.07 -7.76
C ALA A 136 17.67 -4.20 -8.93
N ALA A 137 17.39 -4.80 -10.08
CA ALA A 137 16.85 -4.09 -11.22
C ALA A 137 15.44 -3.56 -10.91
N PRO A 138 15.10 -2.34 -11.35
CA PRO A 138 13.73 -1.85 -11.30
C PRO A 138 12.77 -2.77 -12.06
N GLY A 139 11.53 -2.82 -11.59
CA GLY A 139 10.51 -3.70 -12.19
C GLY A 139 9.11 -3.17 -12.00
N TYR A 140 8.17 -3.78 -12.75
CA TYR A 140 6.78 -3.36 -12.76
C TYR A 140 5.86 -4.57 -12.87
N GLN A 141 4.75 -4.53 -12.15
CA GLN A 141 3.68 -5.52 -12.21
C GLN A 141 2.35 -4.78 -12.32
N THR A 142 1.64 -4.95 -13.42
CA THR A 142 0.21 -4.62 -13.51
C THR A 142 -0.57 -5.84 -13.08
N ILE A 143 -1.40 -5.72 -12.06
CA ILE A 143 -2.21 -6.80 -11.51
C ILE A 143 -3.66 -6.35 -11.65
N LEU A 144 -4.37 -6.95 -12.57
CA LEU A 144 -5.77 -6.62 -12.82
C LEU A 144 -6.67 -7.23 -11.73
N ASP A 145 -7.80 -6.60 -11.47
CA ASP A 145 -8.81 -7.13 -10.53
C ASP A 145 -9.19 -8.58 -10.83
N SER A 146 -9.28 -8.93 -12.13
CA SER A 146 -9.55 -10.29 -12.60
C SER A 146 -8.49 -11.32 -12.22
N ASP A 147 -7.26 -10.89 -11.96
CA ASP A 147 -6.14 -11.77 -11.62
C ASP A 147 -6.01 -11.97 -10.10
N ILE A 148 -6.74 -11.16 -9.30
CA ILE A 148 -6.72 -11.21 -7.84
C ILE A 148 -7.78 -12.21 -7.35
N PRO A 149 -7.39 -13.31 -6.68
CA PRO A 149 -8.35 -14.23 -6.10
C PRO A 149 -9.29 -13.51 -5.12
N ASN A 150 -10.60 -13.65 -5.33
CA ASN A 150 -11.63 -13.14 -4.44
C ASN A 150 -12.27 -14.32 -3.72
N ILE A 151 -11.95 -14.48 -2.44
CA ILE A 151 -12.25 -15.66 -1.63
C ILE A 151 -13.41 -15.33 -0.70
N ALA A 152 -14.50 -16.12 -0.75
CA ALA A 152 -15.61 -15.99 0.18
C ALA A 152 -15.18 -16.37 1.60
N LEU A 153 -15.45 -15.49 2.57
CA LEU A 153 -15.13 -15.72 3.97
C LEU A 153 -16.19 -16.59 4.63
N THR A 154 -15.76 -17.42 5.59
CA THR A 154 -16.62 -18.34 6.32
C THR A 154 -17.74 -17.61 7.09
N GLY A 155 -18.86 -18.28 7.31
CA GLY A 155 -20.00 -17.71 8.06
C GLY A 155 -20.69 -16.53 7.36
N GLY A 156 -20.43 -16.30 6.08
CA GLY A 156 -20.96 -15.16 5.35
C GLY A 156 -20.37 -13.82 5.82
N ALA A 157 -19.12 -13.84 6.35
CA ALA A 157 -18.46 -12.65 6.87
C ALA A 157 -18.02 -11.66 5.78
N GLY A 158 -18.16 -12.03 4.51
CA GLY A 158 -17.79 -11.19 3.38
C GLY A 158 -16.84 -11.88 2.41
N SER A 159 -15.90 -11.14 1.85
CA SER A 159 -14.86 -11.66 0.95
C SER A 159 -13.49 -11.06 1.23
N LEU A 160 -12.46 -11.77 0.77
CA LEU A 160 -11.06 -11.38 0.83
C LEU A 160 -10.49 -11.38 -0.59
N ARG A 161 -9.98 -10.22 -1.04
CA ARG A 161 -9.19 -10.11 -2.25
C ARG A 161 -7.72 -10.29 -1.87
N LEU A 162 -7.10 -11.34 -2.39
CA LEU A 162 -5.75 -11.78 -2.06
C LEU A 162 -4.73 -11.13 -3.01
N ILE A 163 -4.25 -9.94 -2.68
CA ILE A 163 -3.32 -9.18 -3.53
C ILE A 163 -1.92 -9.79 -3.47
N ALA A 164 -1.44 -10.10 -2.27
CA ALA A 164 -0.14 -10.73 -2.05
C ALA A 164 -0.21 -11.72 -0.89
N GLY A 165 0.69 -12.71 -0.89
CA GLY A 165 0.78 -13.74 0.13
C GLY A 165 -0.13 -14.93 -0.12
N GLU A 166 -0.56 -15.57 0.95
CA GLU A 166 -1.35 -16.80 0.89
C GLU A 166 -2.53 -16.76 1.87
N PHE A 167 -3.68 -17.32 1.48
CA PHE A 167 -4.84 -17.47 2.33
C PHE A 167 -5.65 -18.70 1.91
N ASP A 168 -5.94 -19.60 2.86
CA ASP A 168 -6.78 -20.79 2.67
C ASP A 168 -6.41 -21.62 1.42
N GLY A 169 -5.10 -21.83 1.22
CA GLY A 169 -4.57 -22.59 0.09
C GLY A 169 -4.51 -21.83 -1.25
N HIS A 170 -4.96 -20.59 -1.28
CA HIS A 170 -4.82 -19.71 -2.44
C HIS A 170 -3.57 -18.85 -2.32
N LYS A 171 -3.04 -18.41 -3.47
CA LYS A 171 -1.88 -17.53 -3.56
C LYS A 171 -2.22 -16.26 -4.35
N GLY A 172 -1.79 -15.13 -3.81
CA GLY A 172 -1.89 -13.83 -4.48
C GLY A 172 -0.96 -13.72 -5.69
N PRO A 173 -1.30 -12.91 -6.69
CA PRO A 173 -0.54 -12.78 -7.94
C PRO A 173 0.76 -11.98 -7.79
N SER A 174 0.90 -11.17 -6.75
CA SER A 174 2.06 -10.29 -6.57
C SER A 174 3.34 -11.10 -6.28
N ARG A 175 4.40 -10.78 -7.01
CA ARG A 175 5.75 -11.24 -6.67
C ARG A 175 6.35 -10.27 -5.64
N THR A 176 6.88 -10.80 -4.55
CA THR A 176 7.43 -10.04 -3.43
C THR A 176 8.85 -10.50 -3.09
N PHE A 177 9.68 -9.60 -2.57
CA PHE A 177 11.06 -9.93 -2.15
C PHE A 177 11.13 -10.62 -0.80
N THR A 178 10.16 -10.35 0.06
CA THR A 178 10.03 -10.95 1.38
C THR A 178 8.63 -11.53 1.55
N PRO A 179 8.43 -12.50 2.46
CA PRO A 179 7.10 -13.03 2.74
C PRO A 179 6.20 -11.95 3.35
N ILE A 180 5.20 -11.52 2.62
CA ILE A 180 4.19 -10.55 3.06
C ILE A 180 2.79 -10.98 2.62
N ASP A 181 1.79 -10.55 3.37
CA ASP A 181 0.38 -10.66 3.03
C ASP A 181 -0.20 -9.25 2.86
N VAL A 182 -0.88 -9.03 1.76
CA VAL A 182 -1.70 -7.84 1.48
C VAL A 182 -3.09 -8.32 1.14
N TRP A 183 -4.02 -8.23 2.10
CA TRP A 183 -5.38 -8.73 2.00
C TRP A 183 -6.38 -7.57 2.07
N ASP A 184 -7.17 -7.42 1.04
CA ASP A 184 -8.25 -6.42 0.98
C ASP A 184 -9.57 -7.10 1.34
N LEU A 185 -10.07 -6.83 2.55
CA LEU A 185 -11.24 -7.45 3.16
C LEU A 185 -12.48 -6.61 2.91
N ARG A 186 -13.55 -7.24 2.44
CA ARG A 186 -14.90 -6.69 2.34
C ARG A 186 -15.76 -7.39 3.36
N LEU A 187 -16.05 -6.74 4.49
CA LEU A 187 -16.72 -7.37 5.63
C LEU A 187 -18.18 -6.99 5.68
N ASN A 188 -19.03 -7.99 5.89
CA ASN A 188 -20.49 -7.81 6.07
C ASN A 188 -20.83 -7.45 7.51
N ALA A 189 -21.77 -6.55 7.69
CA ALA A 189 -22.28 -6.11 8.99
C ALA A 189 -22.78 -7.27 9.87
N GLY A 190 -22.48 -7.20 11.17
CA GLY A 190 -22.94 -8.15 12.18
C GLY A 190 -22.35 -9.54 12.06
N LYS A 191 -21.23 -9.70 11.35
CA LYS A 191 -20.56 -10.99 11.18
C LYS A 191 -19.19 -11.00 11.86
N LEU A 192 -18.95 -12.06 12.62
CA LEU A 192 -17.65 -12.33 13.23
C LEU A 192 -16.77 -13.12 12.24
N LEU A 193 -15.59 -12.61 11.99
CA LEU A 193 -14.54 -13.25 11.19
C LEU A 193 -13.36 -13.61 12.10
N SER A 194 -12.85 -14.83 11.98
CA SER A 194 -11.59 -15.25 12.60
C SER A 194 -10.55 -15.46 11.49
N LEU A 195 -9.42 -14.78 11.59
CA LEU A 195 -8.31 -14.88 10.64
C LEU A 195 -7.11 -15.53 11.33
N ASN A 196 -6.59 -16.58 10.70
CA ASN A 196 -5.29 -17.15 11.09
C ASN A 196 -4.19 -16.36 10.39
N LEU A 197 -3.16 -16.01 11.14
CA LEU A 197 -2.02 -15.21 10.70
C LEU A 197 -0.73 -15.95 11.04
N HIS A 198 0.36 -15.52 10.42
CA HIS A 198 1.68 -16.03 10.77
C HIS A 198 2.18 -15.42 12.09
N GLU A 199 2.56 -16.26 13.04
CA GLU A 199 3.27 -15.85 14.24
C GLU A 199 4.65 -15.27 13.88
N GLY A 200 5.12 -14.29 14.65
CA GLY A 200 6.41 -13.61 14.40
C GLY A 200 6.35 -12.46 13.39
N ARG A 201 5.29 -12.36 12.59
CA ARG A 201 5.12 -11.27 11.64
C ARG A 201 4.54 -10.01 12.28
N ASN A 202 5.02 -8.85 11.85
CA ASN A 202 4.33 -7.59 12.08
C ASN A 202 2.97 -7.63 11.37
N THR A 203 1.95 -7.11 12.03
CA THR A 203 0.59 -7.09 11.48
C THR A 203 -0.04 -5.72 11.73
N ALA A 204 -0.64 -5.16 10.69
CA ALA A 204 -1.40 -3.93 10.73
C ALA A 204 -2.77 -4.12 10.08
N LEU A 205 -3.79 -3.45 10.61
CA LEU A 205 -5.11 -3.31 10.00
C LEU A 205 -5.40 -1.85 9.73
N VAL A 206 -5.89 -1.55 8.55
CA VAL A 206 -6.33 -0.21 8.17
C VAL A 206 -7.81 -0.28 7.81
N VAL A 207 -8.64 0.52 8.47
CA VAL A 207 -10.07 0.65 8.10
C VAL A 207 -10.19 1.76 7.07
N LEU A 208 -10.50 1.40 5.84
CA LEU A 208 -10.70 2.35 4.74
C LEU A 208 -12.16 2.83 4.69
N LYS A 209 -13.11 1.98 5.10
CA LYS A 209 -14.54 2.33 5.18
C LYS A 209 -15.21 1.54 6.30
N GLY A 210 -16.19 2.17 6.97
CA GLY A 210 -16.98 1.51 7.99
C GLY A 210 -16.30 1.45 9.34
N SER A 211 -16.63 0.40 10.11
CA SER A 211 -16.04 0.18 11.45
C SER A 211 -16.01 -1.29 11.82
N VAL A 212 -14.97 -1.68 12.56
CA VAL A 212 -14.75 -3.06 13.01
C VAL A 212 -14.33 -3.09 14.47
N GLN A 213 -14.82 -4.09 15.21
CA GLN A 213 -14.34 -4.44 16.54
C GLN A 213 -13.22 -5.49 16.42
N ILE A 214 -12.13 -5.31 17.15
CA ILE A 214 -10.97 -6.19 17.15
C ILE A 214 -10.99 -7.06 18.41
N ASN A 215 -10.85 -8.38 18.26
CA ASN A 215 -10.68 -9.35 19.34
C ASN A 215 -11.76 -9.22 20.45
N GLY A 216 -12.99 -8.82 20.10
CA GLY A 216 -14.08 -8.58 21.05
C GLY A 216 -13.85 -7.40 22.02
N GLY A 217 -12.85 -6.58 21.75
CA GLY A 217 -12.46 -5.43 22.58
C GLY A 217 -12.66 -4.09 21.88
N GLU A 218 -11.57 -3.46 21.47
CA GLU A 218 -11.58 -2.12 20.91
C GLU A 218 -12.20 -2.04 19.51
N SER A 219 -12.85 -0.92 19.22
CA SER A 219 -13.44 -0.66 17.90
C SER A 219 -12.62 0.35 17.13
N MET A 220 -12.44 0.07 15.84
CA MET A 220 -11.83 0.94 14.85
C MET A 220 -12.87 1.49 13.88
N ARG A 221 -12.59 2.66 13.35
CA ARG A 221 -13.39 3.32 12.32
C ARG A 221 -12.52 3.77 11.15
N GLU A 222 -13.17 4.22 10.11
CA GLU A 222 -12.52 4.77 8.91
C GLU A 222 -11.37 5.73 9.23
N GLY A 223 -10.25 5.55 8.52
CA GLY A 223 -9.03 6.33 8.67
C GLY A 223 -8.19 5.98 9.90
N GLN A 224 -8.47 4.83 10.55
CA GLN A 224 -7.67 4.33 11.66
C GLN A 224 -6.82 3.13 11.28
N LEU A 225 -5.66 3.05 11.94
CA LEU A 225 -4.68 1.97 11.87
C LEU A 225 -4.62 1.25 13.22
N ALA A 226 -4.70 -0.07 13.24
CA ALA A 226 -4.34 -0.89 14.40
C ALA A 226 -3.02 -1.62 14.16
N LEU A 227 -2.18 -1.68 15.18
CA LEU A 227 -0.95 -2.46 15.19
C LEU A 227 -1.04 -3.58 16.22
N PHE A 228 -0.44 -4.73 15.89
CA PHE A 228 -0.43 -5.91 16.73
C PHE A 228 0.99 -6.33 17.11
N GLU A 229 1.13 -6.97 18.28
CA GLU A 229 2.37 -7.64 18.66
C GLU A 229 2.68 -8.80 17.68
N ARG A 230 3.96 -9.14 17.57
CA ARG A 230 4.41 -10.24 16.71
C ARG A 230 3.91 -11.60 17.20
N ASP A 231 3.74 -11.74 18.51
CA ASP A 231 3.28 -12.97 19.13
C ASP A 231 1.79 -13.24 18.82
N GLY A 232 1.46 -14.53 18.74
CA GLY A 232 0.12 -15.00 18.41
C GLY A 232 -0.10 -15.13 16.89
N ASP A 233 -1.10 -15.93 16.58
CA ASP A 233 -1.39 -16.44 15.23
C ASP A 233 -2.81 -16.14 14.76
N ARG A 234 -3.59 -15.35 15.50
CA ARG A 234 -5.01 -15.14 15.21
C ARG A 234 -5.48 -13.75 15.61
N ILE A 235 -6.39 -13.21 14.82
CA ILE A 235 -7.23 -12.04 15.17
C ILE A 235 -8.70 -12.37 14.88
N THR A 236 -9.61 -11.69 15.59
CA THR A 236 -11.03 -11.69 15.23
C THR A 236 -11.48 -10.29 14.92
N LEU A 237 -12.34 -10.18 13.90
CA LEU A 237 -12.94 -8.92 13.44
C LEU A 237 -14.47 -9.08 13.43
N GLU A 238 -15.18 -8.10 13.94
CA GLU A 238 -16.63 -8.01 13.81
C GLU A 238 -16.99 -6.63 13.27
N ALA A 239 -17.54 -6.60 12.05
CA ALA A 239 -17.96 -5.36 11.43
C ALA A 239 -19.33 -4.92 11.98
N SER A 240 -19.42 -3.71 12.53
CA SER A 240 -20.71 -3.16 13.00
C SER A 240 -21.59 -2.64 11.84
N GLN A 241 -20.97 -2.34 10.71
CA GLN A 241 -21.57 -2.02 9.42
C GLN A 241 -20.65 -2.57 8.34
N ASP A 242 -21.12 -2.66 7.09
CA ASP A 242 -20.27 -3.09 5.99
C ASP A 242 -18.96 -2.29 5.99
N ALA A 243 -17.84 -2.99 5.93
CA ALA A 243 -16.54 -2.38 6.09
C ALA A 243 -15.53 -2.85 5.02
N VAL A 244 -14.60 -1.96 4.71
CA VAL A 244 -13.42 -2.25 3.89
C VAL A 244 -12.19 -2.11 4.77
N VAL A 245 -11.44 -3.20 4.87
CA VAL A 245 -10.27 -3.29 5.75
C VAL A 245 -9.08 -3.85 4.97
N LEU A 246 -7.98 -3.12 4.97
CA LEU A 246 -6.72 -3.60 4.43
C LEU A 246 -5.89 -4.24 5.55
N LEU A 247 -5.59 -5.53 5.43
CA LEU A 247 -4.69 -6.25 6.32
C LEU A 247 -3.31 -6.34 5.68
N LEU A 248 -2.31 -5.90 6.42
CA LEU A 248 -0.90 -5.96 6.07
C LEU A 248 -0.17 -6.83 7.09
N SER A 249 0.48 -7.90 6.65
CA SER A 249 1.29 -8.75 7.51
C SER A 249 2.59 -9.12 6.81
N GLY A 250 3.72 -9.09 7.51
CA GLY A 250 4.99 -9.40 6.87
C GLY A 250 6.10 -9.79 7.84
N GLU A 251 7.04 -10.60 7.34
CA GLU A 251 8.26 -10.89 8.08
C GLU A 251 9.05 -9.59 8.25
N PRO A 252 9.41 -9.22 9.49
CA PRO A 252 10.17 -8.00 9.72
C PRO A 252 11.55 -8.08 9.04
N ILE A 253 11.91 -7.01 8.33
CA ILE A 253 13.29 -6.80 7.90
C ILE A 253 13.98 -6.13 9.08
N ASP A 254 14.73 -6.90 9.85
CA ASP A 254 15.44 -6.42 11.04
C ASP A 254 16.78 -5.76 10.64
N GLU A 255 16.72 -4.80 9.71
CA GLU A 255 17.84 -4.00 9.21
C GLU A 255 17.57 -2.51 9.47
N PRO A 256 18.59 -1.65 9.53
CA PRO A 256 18.39 -0.21 9.65
C PRO A 256 17.55 0.37 8.53
N ILE A 257 16.66 1.28 8.85
CA ILE A 257 15.86 2.05 7.91
C ILE A 257 16.36 3.50 7.96
N VAL A 258 17.02 3.95 6.90
CA VAL A 258 17.47 5.33 6.76
C VAL A 258 16.79 5.92 5.53
N GLY A 259 15.93 6.89 5.75
CA GLY A 259 15.16 7.53 4.69
C GLY A 259 15.45 9.02 4.56
N HIS A 260 15.41 9.52 3.33
CA HIS A 260 15.40 10.95 3.07
C HIS A 260 14.63 11.22 1.78
N GLY A 261 13.46 11.86 1.93
CA GLY A 261 12.57 12.12 0.79
C GLY A 261 12.18 10.83 0.07
N PRO A 262 12.49 10.71 -1.24
CA PRO A 262 12.07 9.58 -2.06
C PRO A 262 13.01 8.35 -2.00
N PHE A 263 13.98 8.33 -1.07
CA PHE A 263 14.97 7.28 -0.95
C PHE A 263 14.93 6.63 0.42
N VAL A 264 14.95 5.30 0.48
CA VAL A 264 15.00 4.52 1.71
C VAL A 264 16.07 3.45 1.57
N MET A 265 17.17 3.63 2.30
CA MET A 265 18.34 2.75 2.28
C MET A 265 18.64 2.23 3.69
N ASN A 266 19.84 1.68 3.92
CA ASN A 266 20.26 1.17 5.22
C ASN A 266 21.26 2.11 5.93
N THR A 267 21.90 3.04 5.20
CA THR A 267 22.88 3.97 5.73
C THR A 267 22.76 5.37 5.12
N GLU A 268 23.23 6.40 5.84
CA GLU A 268 23.29 7.76 5.31
C GLU A 268 24.20 7.86 4.07
N GLN A 269 25.27 7.08 4.04
CA GLN A 269 26.17 7.07 2.88
C GLN A 269 25.44 6.59 1.62
N GLU A 270 24.58 5.57 1.73
CA GLU A 270 23.77 5.09 0.62
C GLU A 270 22.71 6.13 0.19
N ILE A 271 22.18 6.91 1.11
CA ILE A 271 21.29 8.05 0.79
C ILE A 271 22.06 9.12 0.00
N HIS A 272 23.26 9.51 0.45
CA HIS A 272 24.09 10.45 -0.31
C HIS A 272 24.41 9.94 -1.71
N GLN A 273 24.71 8.63 -1.84
CA GLN A 273 24.92 8.00 -3.15
C GLN A 273 23.67 8.03 -4.02
N ALA A 274 22.48 7.82 -3.42
CA ALA A 274 21.21 7.90 -4.15
C ALA A 274 20.98 9.29 -4.77
N PHE A 275 21.24 10.36 -4.01
CA PHE A 275 21.16 11.72 -4.53
C PHE A 275 22.19 11.97 -5.65
N ALA A 276 23.44 11.53 -5.48
CA ALA A 276 24.48 11.70 -6.50
C ALA A 276 24.13 10.94 -7.79
N ASP A 277 23.60 9.74 -7.68
CA ASP A 277 23.17 8.93 -8.82
C ASP A 277 21.97 9.55 -9.54
N PHE A 278 20.99 10.06 -8.79
CA PHE A 278 19.87 10.79 -9.36
C PHE A 278 20.32 12.05 -10.12
N GLN A 279 21.16 12.87 -9.51
CA GLN A 279 21.69 14.10 -10.12
C GLN A 279 22.52 13.82 -11.38
N SER A 280 23.19 12.67 -11.44
CA SER A 280 23.98 12.24 -12.61
C SER A 280 23.17 11.51 -13.69
N GLY A 281 21.84 11.42 -13.53
CA GLY A 281 20.93 10.80 -14.52
C GLY A 281 20.93 9.27 -14.54
N ARG A 282 21.45 8.61 -13.50
CA ARG A 282 21.54 7.13 -13.44
C ARG A 282 20.20 6.44 -13.24
N PHE A 283 19.13 7.17 -12.93
CA PHE A 283 17.78 6.61 -12.80
C PHE A 283 17.05 6.51 -14.14
N GLY A 284 17.76 6.74 -15.25
CA GLY A 284 17.19 6.73 -16.59
C GLY A 284 16.56 8.07 -16.97
N GLN A 285 15.78 8.05 -18.05
CA GLN A 285 15.06 9.21 -18.56
C GLN A 285 13.65 8.78 -18.92
N MET A 286 12.70 9.68 -18.67
CA MET A 286 11.32 9.48 -19.17
C MET A 286 11.33 9.66 -20.67
N HIS A 287 10.83 8.65 -21.38
CA HIS A 287 10.60 8.75 -22.82
C HIS A 287 9.23 9.39 -23.05
N GLY A 288 9.18 10.42 -23.90
CA GLY A 288 7.98 11.21 -24.20
C GLY A 288 6.89 10.44 -24.94
#